data_028233503d42664178c7ff8dfc4a9740
#
_entry.id   028233503d42664178c7ff8dfc4a9740
#
_cell.length_a   1.000
_cell.length_b   1.000
_cell.length_c   1.000
_cell.angle_alpha   90.00
_cell.angle_beta   90.00
_cell.angle_gamma   90.00
#
_symmetry.space_group_name_H-M   'P 1'
#
loop_
_entity.id
_entity.type
_entity.pdbx_description
1 polymer ?
#
loop_
_entity_poly.entity_id
_entity_poly.type
_entity_poly.pdbx_seq_one_letter_code
_entity_poly.pdbx_strand_id
1 'polypeptide(L)'
;MAGRFFSADEARLMARSRLPRMMFDFVDGAAGDESLRDINSRVIDAIRLMPRVLADVATRDLSHSFLGMETGSPFGIAPMGMCNLTWPGADMMLARAAAARRIPVCVSTASSTTLEAMQEVAGGNAWFQLYADRSAAFTDELVDRAEAAA
;
A
#
# COMPACT_ATOMS: atom_id res chain seq x y z
N MET A 1 -19.67 -10.13 10.79
CA MET A 1 -19.71 -9.74 9.38
C MET A 1 -18.86 -8.49 9.21
N ALA A 2 -17.82 -8.53 8.35
CA ALA A 2 -17.11 -7.30 7.98
C ALA A 2 -18.12 -6.42 7.23
N GLY A 3 -18.41 -5.23 7.77
CA GLY A 3 -19.29 -4.27 7.10
C GLY A 3 -18.71 -3.93 5.74
N ARG A 4 -19.52 -3.97 4.70
CA ARG A 4 -19.12 -3.44 3.40
C ARG A 4 -19.06 -1.91 3.51
N PHE A 5 -18.02 -1.32 2.99
CA PHE A 5 -17.90 0.12 2.81
C PHE A 5 -17.68 0.39 1.31
N PHE A 6 -18.14 1.54 0.84
CA PHE A 6 -18.10 1.92 -0.57
C PHE A 6 -17.20 3.13 -0.83
N SER A 7 -16.67 3.74 0.24
CA SER A 7 -15.77 4.88 0.14
C SER A 7 -14.71 4.83 1.24
N ALA A 8 -13.61 5.59 1.04
CA ALA A 8 -12.59 5.78 2.06
C ALA A 8 -13.16 6.45 3.32
N ASP A 9 -14.09 7.39 3.18
CA ASP A 9 -14.73 8.07 4.30
C ASP A 9 -15.57 7.12 5.16
N GLU A 10 -16.33 6.22 4.53
CA GLU A 10 -17.06 5.18 5.27
C GLU A 10 -16.10 4.24 6.00
N ALA A 11 -15.02 3.83 5.34
CA ALA A 11 -13.99 3.01 5.97
C ALA A 11 -13.37 3.71 7.18
N ARG A 12 -13.06 5.02 7.06
CA ARG A 12 -12.56 5.87 8.14
C ARG A 12 -13.52 5.93 9.32
N LEU A 13 -14.80 6.16 9.08
CA LEU A 13 -15.82 6.19 10.13
C LEU A 13 -15.95 4.84 10.85
N MET A 14 -15.89 3.75 10.10
CA MET A 14 -15.90 2.40 10.66
C MET A 14 -14.64 2.12 11.49
N ALA A 15 -13.47 2.53 11.02
CA ALA A 15 -12.20 2.41 11.74
C ALA A 15 -12.25 3.18 13.06
N ARG A 16 -12.76 4.41 13.03
CA ARG A 16 -12.92 5.26 14.23
C ARG A 16 -13.76 4.60 15.33
N SER A 17 -14.76 3.82 14.96
CA SER A 17 -15.62 3.13 15.92
C SER A 17 -15.03 1.81 16.46
N ARG A 18 -13.97 1.29 15.84
CA ARG A 18 -13.41 -0.04 16.13
C ARG A 18 -12.00 -0.01 16.71
N LEU A 19 -11.19 0.94 16.26
CA LEU A 19 -9.82 1.05 16.71
C LEU A 19 -9.72 1.81 18.04
N PRO A 20 -8.76 1.45 18.90
CA PRO A 20 -8.38 2.31 20.01
C PRO A 20 -8.01 3.70 19.48
N ARG A 21 -8.40 4.74 20.22
CA ARG A 21 -8.21 6.13 19.78
C ARG A 21 -6.78 6.43 19.33
N MET A 22 -5.79 6.00 20.10
CA MET A 22 -4.38 6.22 19.78
C MET A 22 -4.00 5.61 18.41
N MET A 23 -4.50 4.41 18.09
CA MET A 23 -4.24 3.74 16.80
C MET A 23 -4.97 4.45 15.66
N PHE A 24 -6.21 4.86 15.91
CA PHE A 24 -6.97 5.64 14.93
C PHE A 24 -6.28 6.97 14.63
N ASP A 25 -5.94 7.74 15.68
CA ASP A 25 -5.30 9.05 15.54
C ASP A 25 -3.93 8.93 14.85
N PHE A 26 -3.17 7.83 15.07
CA PHE A 26 -1.91 7.57 14.38
C PHE A 26 -2.10 7.38 12.86
N VAL A 27 -3.12 6.67 12.44
CA VAL A 27 -3.38 6.40 11.01
C VAL A 27 -4.08 7.58 10.33
N ASP A 28 -5.00 8.24 11.04
CA ASP A 28 -5.84 9.31 10.51
C ASP A 28 -5.13 10.66 10.48
N GLY A 29 -4.15 10.85 11.36
CA GLY A 29 -3.40 12.09 11.48
C GLY A 29 -2.39 12.29 10.36
N ALA A 30 -1.89 13.52 10.26
CA ALA A 30 -0.84 13.90 9.32
C ALA A 30 0.21 14.79 10.01
N ALA A 31 1.29 15.08 9.30
CA ALA A 31 2.38 15.89 9.86
C ALA A 31 1.99 17.38 9.98
N GLY A 32 2.55 18.03 10.99
CA GLY A 32 2.41 19.47 11.21
C GLY A 32 0.98 19.90 11.46
N ASP A 33 0.50 20.87 10.70
CA ASP A 33 -0.86 21.40 10.76
C ASP A 33 -1.87 20.61 9.91
N GLU A 34 -1.44 19.46 9.36
CA GLU A 34 -2.23 18.56 8.52
C GLU A 34 -2.71 19.16 7.18
N SER A 35 -2.26 20.34 6.82
CA SER A 35 -2.70 21.04 5.59
C SER A 35 -2.41 20.27 4.31
N LEU A 36 -1.31 19.49 4.27
CA LEU A 36 -0.96 18.66 3.11
C LEU A 36 -1.95 17.52 2.87
N ARG A 37 -2.57 16.97 3.90
CA ARG A 37 -3.63 15.95 3.73
C ARG A 37 -4.77 16.49 2.90
N ASP A 38 -5.23 17.69 3.21
CA ASP A 38 -6.35 18.31 2.51
C ASP A 38 -5.97 18.76 1.10
N ILE A 39 -4.72 19.19 0.89
CA ILE A 39 -4.18 19.51 -0.42
C ILE A 39 -4.12 18.25 -1.30
N ASN A 40 -3.57 17.15 -0.78
CA ASN A 40 -3.48 15.89 -1.50
C ASN A 40 -4.84 15.36 -1.93
N SER A 41 -5.83 15.38 -1.03
CA SER A 41 -7.20 14.96 -1.36
C SER A 41 -7.79 15.82 -2.48
N ARG A 42 -7.66 17.15 -2.39
CA ARG A 42 -8.17 18.06 -3.43
C ARG A 42 -7.50 17.87 -4.79
N VAL A 43 -6.20 17.59 -4.82
CA VAL A 43 -5.46 17.35 -6.07
C VAL A 43 -5.96 16.06 -6.73
N ILE A 44 -6.15 15.00 -5.96
CA ILE A 44 -6.70 13.74 -6.48
C ILE A 44 -8.13 13.92 -6.96
N ASP A 45 -8.96 14.61 -6.20
CA ASP A 45 -10.36 14.89 -6.54
C ASP A 45 -10.50 15.78 -7.79
N ALA A 46 -9.47 16.56 -8.13
CA ALA A 46 -9.46 17.39 -9.33
C ALA A 46 -9.16 16.59 -10.62
N ILE A 47 -8.63 15.37 -10.51
CA ILE A 47 -8.35 14.52 -11.67
C ILE A 47 -9.67 14.13 -12.32
N ARG A 48 -9.75 14.28 -13.64
CA ARG A 48 -10.92 13.90 -14.43
C ARG A 48 -10.52 12.85 -15.47
N LEU A 49 -11.35 11.82 -15.57
CA LEU A 49 -11.20 10.81 -16.60
C LEU A 49 -12.08 11.20 -17.81
N MET A 50 -11.48 11.17 -18.98
CA MET A 50 -12.23 11.41 -20.23
C MET A 50 -12.85 10.10 -20.71
N PRO A 51 -14.18 9.92 -20.60
CA PRO A 51 -14.83 8.72 -21.11
C PRO A 51 -14.81 8.71 -22.63
N ARG A 52 -14.68 7.51 -23.20
CA ARG A 52 -14.86 7.28 -24.64
C ARG A 52 -16.21 6.61 -24.86
N VAL A 53 -17.08 7.27 -25.61
CA VAL A 53 -18.36 6.69 -26.00
C VAL A 53 -18.22 5.81 -27.26
N LEU A 54 -19.12 4.86 -27.44
CA LEU A 54 -19.14 3.93 -28.57
C LEU A 54 -17.87 3.06 -28.70
N ALA A 55 -17.09 2.92 -27.63
CA ALA A 55 -15.98 1.98 -27.55
C ALA A 55 -16.49 0.61 -27.05
N ASP A 56 -16.01 -0.46 -27.67
CA ASP A 56 -16.28 -1.81 -27.15
C ASP A 56 -15.55 -1.99 -25.81
N VAL A 57 -16.34 -2.28 -24.78
CA VAL A 57 -15.85 -2.51 -23.39
C VAL A 57 -16.15 -3.93 -22.91
N ALA A 58 -16.47 -4.85 -23.81
CA ALA A 58 -16.75 -6.25 -23.47
C ALA A 58 -15.53 -6.91 -22.81
N THR A 59 -14.34 -6.58 -23.30
CA THR A 59 -13.07 -7.00 -22.67
C THR A 59 -12.33 -5.79 -22.12
N ARG A 60 -11.99 -5.83 -20.85
CA ARG A 60 -11.22 -4.79 -20.18
C ARG A 60 -9.87 -5.35 -19.78
N ASP A 61 -8.80 -4.74 -20.27
CA ASP A 61 -7.44 -5.06 -19.91
C ASP A 61 -6.85 -3.87 -19.10
N LEU A 62 -6.41 -4.15 -17.88
CA LEU A 62 -5.75 -3.21 -16.98
C LEU A 62 -4.27 -3.56 -16.79
N SER A 63 -3.78 -4.58 -17.49
CA SER A 63 -2.39 -4.99 -17.38
C SER A 63 -1.46 -3.84 -17.78
N HIS A 64 -0.35 -3.72 -17.09
CA HIS A 64 0.62 -2.66 -17.31
C HIS A 64 2.02 -3.13 -16.96
N SER A 65 3.00 -2.64 -17.69
CA SER A 65 4.41 -2.85 -17.33
C SER A 65 4.90 -1.65 -16.51
N PHE A 66 5.38 -1.92 -15.30
CA PHE A 66 5.83 -0.90 -14.36
C PHE A 66 7.19 -1.30 -13.76
N LEU A 67 8.22 -0.52 -14.02
CA LEU A 67 9.61 -0.76 -13.59
C LEU A 67 10.11 -2.18 -13.91
N GLY A 68 9.77 -2.69 -15.08
CA GLY A 68 10.17 -4.04 -15.54
C GLY A 68 9.30 -5.18 -15.00
N MET A 69 8.27 -4.89 -14.21
CA MET A 69 7.32 -5.86 -13.67
C MET A 69 6.00 -5.79 -14.45
N GLU A 70 5.50 -6.92 -14.90
CA GLU A 70 4.16 -7.03 -15.50
C GLU A 70 3.11 -7.09 -14.40
N THR A 71 2.21 -6.13 -14.36
CA THR A 71 1.19 -6.00 -13.32
C THR A 71 -0.21 -6.20 -13.88
N GLY A 72 -1.13 -6.71 -13.06
CA GLY A 72 -2.53 -6.90 -13.44
C GLY A 72 -3.36 -5.62 -13.40
N SER A 73 -2.79 -4.52 -12.91
CA SER A 73 -3.43 -3.20 -12.84
C SER A 73 -2.36 -2.11 -12.68
N PRO A 74 -2.61 -0.87 -13.13
CA PRO A 74 -1.63 0.22 -13.09
C PRO A 74 -1.52 0.89 -11.71
N PHE A 75 -1.58 0.13 -10.65
CA PHE A 75 -1.41 0.58 -9.27
C PHE A 75 -0.87 -0.54 -8.39
N GLY A 76 -0.37 -0.19 -7.21
CA GLY A 76 0.12 -1.12 -6.20
C GLY A 76 -0.25 -0.67 -4.80
N ILE A 77 0.20 -1.43 -3.81
CA ILE A 77 0.01 -1.12 -2.40
C ILE A 77 1.23 -0.34 -1.91
N ALA A 78 1.00 0.90 -1.47
CA ALA A 78 2.03 1.78 -0.96
C ALA A 78 2.68 1.24 0.34
N PRO A 79 3.94 1.62 0.64
CA PRO A 79 4.58 1.23 1.90
C PRO A 79 3.85 1.84 3.10
N MET A 80 3.56 1.01 4.07
CA MET A 80 2.94 1.41 5.32
C MET A 80 3.69 0.77 6.49
N GLY A 81 4.07 1.57 7.47
CA GLY A 81 4.67 1.08 8.70
C GLY A 81 3.63 0.59 9.69
N MET A 82 4.03 -0.39 10.50
CA MET A 82 3.28 -0.84 11.68
C MET A 82 1.81 -1.24 11.45
N CYS A 83 1.47 -1.77 10.26
CA CYS A 83 0.10 -2.13 9.91
C CYS A 83 -0.54 -3.13 10.90
N ASN A 84 0.27 -4.03 11.48
CA ASN A 84 -0.21 -5.02 12.44
C ASN A 84 -0.71 -4.39 13.77
N LEU A 85 -0.36 -3.13 14.05
CA LEU A 85 -0.93 -2.40 15.21
C LEU A 85 -2.40 -2.02 14.97
N THR A 86 -2.80 -1.83 13.73
CA THR A 86 -4.20 -1.50 13.38
C THR A 86 -5.03 -2.76 13.21
N TRP A 87 -4.43 -3.79 12.62
CA TRP A 87 -5.10 -5.07 12.43
C TRP A 87 -4.08 -6.21 12.43
N PRO A 88 -4.19 -7.19 13.34
CA PRO A 88 -3.26 -8.32 13.40
C PRO A 88 -3.18 -9.05 12.05
N GLY A 89 -1.97 -9.24 11.54
CA GLY A 89 -1.72 -9.88 10.25
C GLY A 89 -2.01 -9.02 9.02
N ALA A 90 -2.20 -7.71 9.18
CA ALA A 90 -2.51 -6.80 8.07
C ALA A 90 -1.47 -6.83 6.95
N ASP A 91 -0.17 -6.82 7.28
CA ASP A 91 0.91 -6.90 6.29
C ASP A 91 0.75 -8.13 5.39
N MET A 92 0.54 -9.30 5.99
CA MET A 92 0.37 -10.56 5.24
C MET A 92 -0.95 -10.62 4.46
N MET A 93 -1.99 -9.96 4.94
CA MET A 93 -3.25 -9.84 4.20
C MET A 93 -3.08 -8.97 2.96
N LEU A 94 -2.33 -7.88 3.07
CA LEU A 94 -2.00 -6.99 1.96
C LEU A 94 -1.13 -7.71 0.92
N ALA A 95 -0.10 -8.46 1.33
CA ALA A 95 0.73 -9.25 0.44
C ALA A 95 -0.09 -10.30 -0.34
N ARG A 96 -0.99 -11.04 0.33
CA ARG A 96 -1.89 -11.99 -0.34
C ARG A 96 -2.84 -11.30 -1.33
N ALA A 97 -3.37 -10.13 -0.96
CA ALA A 97 -4.25 -9.37 -1.84
C ALA A 97 -3.53 -8.85 -3.08
N ALA A 98 -2.26 -8.43 -2.92
CA ALA A 98 -1.39 -8.02 -4.00
C ALA A 98 -1.09 -9.19 -4.95
N ALA A 99 -0.65 -10.34 -4.41
CA ALA A 99 -0.39 -11.56 -5.19
C ALA A 99 -1.62 -12.00 -5.99
N ALA A 100 -2.80 -12.06 -5.35
CA ALA A 100 -4.04 -12.48 -6.01
C ALA A 100 -4.45 -11.58 -7.19
N ARG A 101 -3.97 -10.34 -7.23
CA ARG A 101 -4.25 -9.37 -8.30
C ARG A 101 -3.06 -9.10 -9.20
N ARG A 102 -1.93 -9.73 -8.93
CA ARG A 102 -0.66 -9.49 -9.64
C ARG A 102 -0.30 -8.00 -9.66
N ILE A 103 -0.37 -7.35 -8.52
CA ILE A 103 0.03 -5.96 -8.34
C ILE A 103 1.18 -5.88 -7.32
N PRO A 104 2.06 -4.88 -7.40
CA PRO A 104 3.13 -4.73 -6.44
C PRO A 104 2.61 -4.35 -5.06
N VAL A 105 3.29 -4.85 -4.02
CA VAL A 105 3.17 -4.37 -2.65
C VAL A 105 4.52 -3.84 -2.19
N CYS A 106 4.55 -2.64 -1.66
CA CYS A 106 5.80 -2.07 -1.14
C CYS A 106 5.90 -2.33 0.37
N VAL A 107 6.95 -3.05 0.76
CA VAL A 107 7.25 -3.35 2.16
C VAL A 107 8.02 -2.18 2.75
N SER A 108 7.51 -1.59 3.82
CA SER A 108 8.18 -0.51 4.53
C SER A 108 9.34 -1.04 5.39
N THR A 109 10.41 -0.26 5.52
CA THR A 109 11.44 -0.50 6.56
C THR A 109 10.84 -0.60 7.96
N ALA A 110 9.73 0.12 8.22
CA ALA A 110 8.99 0.08 9.47
C ALA A 110 7.84 -0.94 9.47
N SER A 111 7.84 -1.92 8.56
CA SER A 111 6.84 -2.99 8.54
C SER A 111 6.88 -3.81 9.83
N SER A 112 5.74 -4.33 10.24
CA SER A 112 5.64 -5.25 11.39
C SER A 112 5.95 -6.71 11.01
N THR A 113 6.15 -6.97 9.72
CA THR A 113 6.46 -8.29 9.15
C THR A 113 7.76 -8.20 8.37
N THR A 114 8.57 -9.25 8.40
CA THR A 114 9.86 -9.26 7.70
C THR A 114 9.68 -9.16 6.18
N LEU A 115 10.66 -8.56 5.52
CA LEU A 115 10.69 -8.43 4.07
C LEU A 115 10.58 -9.78 3.37
N GLU A 116 11.32 -10.76 3.84
CA GLU A 116 11.39 -12.11 3.29
C GLU A 116 10.02 -12.81 3.33
N ALA A 117 9.34 -12.73 4.49
CA ALA A 117 8.00 -13.31 4.64
C ALA A 117 6.95 -12.62 3.75
N MET A 118 7.07 -11.30 3.58
CA MET A 118 6.20 -10.54 2.69
C MET A 118 6.46 -10.92 1.22
N GLN A 119 7.72 -11.04 0.82
CA GLN A 119 8.12 -11.40 -0.55
C GLN A 119 7.65 -12.82 -0.92
N GLU A 120 7.82 -13.78 -0.02
CA GLU A 120 7.34 -15.15 -0.23
C GLU A 120 5.83 -15.16 -0.53
N VAL A 121 5.03 -14.45 0.27
CA VAL A 121 3.57 -14.41 0.11
C VAL A 121 3.14 -13.56 -1.07
N ALA A 122 3.88 -12.50 -1.40
CA ALA A 122 3.62 -11.66 -2.57
C ALA A 122 3.98 -12.35 -3.90
N GLY A 123 4.66 -13.50 -3.86
CA GLY A 123 5.01 -14.27 -5.06
C GLY A 123 5.96 -13.52 -5.99
N GLY A 124 6.96 -12.83 -5.45
CA GLY A 124 7.91 -12.03 -6.21
C GLY A 124 7.44 -10.61 -6.57
N ASN A 125 6.27 -10.20 -6.11
CA ASN A 125 5.72 -8.86 -6.42
C ASN A 125 5.93 -7.84 -5.28
N ALA A 126 6.88 -8.06 -4.37
CA ALA A 126 7.18 -7.10 -3.31
C ALA A 126 8.33 -6.17 -3.72
N TRP A 127 8.16 -4.90 -3.41
CA TRP A 127 9.21 -3.88 -3.44
C TRP A 127 9.58 -3.52 -2.03
N PHE A 128 10.79 -3.02 -1.84
CA PHE A 128 11.25 -2.57 -0.53
C PHE A 128 11.40 -1.05 -0.49
N GLN A 129 10.76 -0.40 0.47
CA GLN A 129 10.97 1.00 0.76
C GLN A 129 12.02 1.12 1.87
N LEU A 130 13.16 1.69 1.52
CA LEU A 130 14.30 1.90 2.39
C LEU A 130 14.24 3.26 3.09
N TYR A 131 14.39 3.26 4.40
CA TYR A 131 14.88 4.41 5.15
C TYR A 131 16.38 4.22 5.37
N ALA A 132 17.19 5.08 4.76
CA ALA A 132 18.62 5.06 4.99
C ALA A 132 18.93 5.45 6.45
N ASP A 133 19.71 4.62 7.13
CA ASP A 133 20.18 4.88 8.49
C ASP A 133 21.45 5.73 8.46
N ARG A 134 21.84 6.27 9.62
CA ARG A 134 23.15 6.96 9.79
C ARG A 134 24.33 5.99 9.62
N SER A 135 24.12 4.72 9.91
CA SER A 135 25.09 3.65 9.66
C SER A 135 24.94 3.18 8.23
N ALA A 136 25.92 3.44 7.38
CA ALA A 136 25.97 2.93 6.02
C ALA A 136 25.94 1.40 6.00
N ALA A 137 26.69 0.76 6.91
CA ALA A 137 26.72 -0.71 6.99
C ALA A 137 25.36 -1.34 7.28
N PHE A 138 24.54 -0.71 8.12
CA PHE A 138 23.16 -1.18 8.36
C PHE A 138 22.25 -0.96 7.14
N THR A 139 22.43 0.18 6.45
CA THR A 139 21.71 0.44 5.21
C THR A 139 22.04 -0.59 4.14
N ASP A 140 23.34 -0.89 3.97
CA ASP A 140 23.82 -1.89 3.01
C ASP A 140 23.29 -3.30 3.34
N GLU A 141 23.27 -3.68 4.62
CA GLU A 141 22.67 -4.95 5.07
C GLU A 141 21.19 -5.06 4.67
N LEU A 142 20.40 -3.98 4.80
CA LEU A 142 19.00 -3.98 4.40
C LEU A 142 18.83 -4.12 2.89
N VAL A 143 19.71 -3.50 2.10
CA VAL A 143 19.74 -3.63 0.63
C VAL A 143 20.09 -5.05 0.23
N ASP A 144 21.16 -5.61 0.80
CA ASP A 144 21.60 -6.99 0.53
C ASP A 144 20.48 -8.01 0.83
N ARG A 145 19.76 -7.82 1.94
CA ARG A 145 18.60 -8.66 2.27
C ARG A 145 17.46 -8.51 1.29
N ALA A 146 17.21 -7.28 0.82
CA ALA A 146 16.17 -7.04 -0.18
C ALA A 146 16.52 -7.72 -1.52
N GLU A 147 17.78 -7.63 -1.96
CA GLU A 147 18.28 -8.27 -3.17
C GLU A 147 18.25 -9.80 -3.04
N ALA A 148 18.64 -10.34 -1.89
CA ALA A 148 18.62 -11.78 -1.65
C ALA A 148 17.20 -12.38 -1.59
N ALA A 149 16.20 -11.57 -1.28
CA ALA A 149 14.80 -12.00 -1.23
C ALA A 149 14.06 -11.84 -2.56
N ALA A 150 14.62 -11.10 -3.53
CA ALA A 150 14.01 -10.83 -4.83
C ALA A 150 14.10 -12.03 -5.76
#